data_fc25a00b6c85694bd9bc6e47f185a618
#
_entry.id   fc25a00b6c85694bd9bc6e47f185a618
#
_cell.length_a   1.000
_cell.length_b   1.000
_cell.length_c   1.000
_cell.angle_alpha   90.00
_cell.angle_beta   90.00
_cell.angle_gamma   90.00
#
_symmetry.space_group_name_H-M   'P 1'
#
loop_
_entity.id
_entity.type
_entity.pdbx_description
1 polymer ?
#
loop_
_entity_poly.entity_id
_entity_poly.type
_entity_poly.pdbx_seq_one_letter_code
_entity_poly.pdbx_strand_id
1 'polypeptide(L)'
;MKVYGYARVSTRHQSLDRQIANIRAAYPDVSEIVTEKFTGTRLDRPAWNRLYKKLTAGDVVVFDEVSRLARNSQEGAAIYEELYNRGVSLVFLKQPLVNTDNYRQAAAATIPSTGVEIADMYIETTNRVLIILAKRQVQQAFEQAQAEVDHLHKRVSEGMRASGAAYQRDEAGEIIEGSESKIAKARTGNTYETKKSKEMKVRIVQMSKDFNGTMTDKDVMDVLHLARNSYYKYKRELIAAQDDDRDADE
;
A
#
# COMPACT_ATOMS: atom_id res chain seq x y z
N MET A 1 15.74 17.98 19.62
CA MET A 1 15.88 17.25 18.34
C MET A 1 15.50 15.81 18.60
N LYS A 2 14.43 15.34 17.96
CA LYS A 2 14.00 13.94 17.99
C LYS A 2 13.94 13.41 16.56
N VAL A 3 14.21 12.11 16.38
CA VAL A 3 14.12 11.46 15.09
C VAL A 3 12.87 10.57 15.08
N TYR A 4 11.97 10.81 14.15
CA TYR A 4 10.75 10.04 13.93
C TYR A 4 10.84 9.28 12.62
N GLY A 5 10.39 8.05 12.60
CA GLY A 5 10.15 7.32 11.37
C GLY A 5 8.65 7.39 10.99
N TYR A 6 8.35 7.45 9.69
CA TYR A 6 6.97 7.29 9.23
C TYR A 6 6.88 6.24 8.13
N ALA A 7 6.04 5.22 8.36
CA ALA A 7 5.82 4.13 7.43
C ALA A 7 4.33 3.97 7.13
N ARG A 8 3.98 3.81 5.83
CA ARG A 8 2.61 3.73 5.36
C ARG A 8 2.41 2.65 4.31
N VAL A 9 1.29 1.93 4.39
CA VAL A 9 0.82 1.03 3.32
C VAL A 9 -0.59 1.40 2.88
N SER A 10 -0.88 1.14 1.60
CA SER A 10 -2.17 1.46 0.97
C SER A 10 -3.16 0.30 1.01
N THR A 11 -2.75 -0.91 1.41
CA THR A 11 -3.63 -2.08 1.52
C THR A 11 -3.35 -2.87 2.80
N ARG A 12 -4.36 -3.61 3.30
CA ARG A 12 -4.24 -4.45 4.50
C ARG A 12 -3.22 -5.59 4.37
N HIS A 13 -2.97 -6.04 3.13
CA HIS A 13 -2.10 -7.18 2.84
C HIS A 13 -0.63 -6.78 2.64
N GLN A 14 -0.34 -5.49 2.55
CA GLN A 14 1.04 -5.01 2.45
C GLN A 14 1.67 -4.95 3.84
N SER A 15 2.94 -5.43 3.91
CA SER A 15 3.73 -5.34 5.14
C SER A 15 4.44 -4.00 5.26
N LEU A 16 4.51 -3.47 6.47
CA LEU A 16 5.31 -2.32 6.86
C LEU A 16 6.76 -2.69 7.20
N ASP A 17 7.03 -4.00 7.38
CA ASP A 17 8.28 -4.50 7.95
C ASP A 17 9.52 -4.02 7.19
N ARG A 18 9.45 -4.02 5.85
CA ARG A 18 10.55 -3.52 5.02
C ARG A 18 10.84 -2.04 5.27
N GLN A 19 9.80 -1.19 5.32
CA GLN A 19 9.99 0.24 5.56
C GLN A 19 10.56 0.48 6.97
N ILE A 20 10.04 -0.22 7.97
CA ILE A 20 10.50 -0.15 9.37
C ILE A 20 11.96 -0.60 9.46
N ALA A 21 12.32 -1.70 8.81
CA ALA A 21 13.69 -2.21 8.78
C ALA A 21 14.66 -1.21 8.13
N ASN A 22 14.30 -0.63 7.00
CA ASN A 22 15.10 0.39 6.31
C ASN A 22 15.31 1.65 7.19
N ILE A 23 14.24 2.13 7.84
CA ILE A 23 14.32 3.30 8.73
C ILE A 23 15.25 2.99 9.93
N ARG A 24 15.10 1.83 10.58
CA ARG A 24 15.94 1.44 11.71
C ARG A 24 17.40 1.22 11.32
N ALA A 25 17.65 0.66 10.13
CA ALA A 25 19.01 0.47 9.64
C ALA A 25 19.73 1.80 9.37
N ALA A 26 19.00 2.79 8.83
CA ALA A 26 19.55 4.12 8.56
C ALA A 26 19.63 5.01 9.82
N TYR A 27 18.69 4.85 10.76
CA TYR A 27 18.58 5.61 12.00
C TYR A 27 18.33 4.66 13.18
N PRO A 28 19.39 4.02 13.73
CA PRO A 28 19.26 3.09 14.88
C PRO A 28 18.64 3.76 16.11
N ASP A 29 18.92 5.06 16.33
CA ASP A 29 18.42 5.86 17.46
C ASP A 29 17.08 6.53 17.19
N VAL A 30 16.28 6.04 16.22
CA VAL A 30 14.96 6.58 15.95
C VAL A 30 14.09 6.51 17.21
N SER A 31 13.55 7.67 17.62
CA SER A 31 12.80 7.78 18.88
C SER A 31 11.44 7.07 18.82
N GLU A 32 10.78 7.14 17.66
CA GLU A 32 9.46 6.55 17.44
C GLU A 32 9.26 6.29 15.95
N ILE A 33 8.70 5.11 15.58
CA ILE A 33 8.26 4.85 14.20
C ILE A 33 6.73 4.83 14.19
N VAL A 34 6.15 5.86 13.60
CA VAL A 34 4.72 6.00 13.42
C VAL A 34 4.28 5.22 12.19
N THR A 35 3.34 4.31 12.37
CA THR A 35 2.85 3.45 11.29
C THR A 35 1.40 3.79 10.94
N GLU A 36 1.07 3.77 9.65
CA GLU A 36 -0.27 3.98 9.15
C GLU A 36 -0.69 2.85 8.20
N LYS A 37 -1.74 2.12 8.57
CA LYS A 37 -2.38 1.14 7.69
C LYS A 37 -3.66 1.74 7.15
N PHE A 38 -3.65 2.04 5.87
CA PHE A 38 -4.82 2.60 5.21
C PHE A 38 -5.83 1.51 4.87
N THR A 39 -7.08 1.71 5.26
CA THR A 39 -8.19 0.80 4.94
C THR A 39 -9.16 1.51 3.98
N GLY A 40 -8.96 1.30 2.68
CA GLY A 40 -9.96 1.65 1.67
C GLY A 40 -10.22 3.16 1.50
N THR A 41 -11.45 3.57 1.57
CA THR A 41 -12.00 4.86 1.13
C THR A 41 -11.75 6.07 2.04
N ARG A 42 -11.24 5.90 3.26
CA ARG A 42 -11.02 7.03 4.17
C ARG A 42 -9.77 7.82 3.84
N LEU A 43 -9.95 9.12 3.63
CA LEU A 43 -8.91 10.11 3.35
C LEU A 43 -8.07 10.45 4.58
N ASP A 44 -8.53 10.08 5.78
CA ASP A 44 -7.90 10.44 7.03
C ASP A 44 -6.61 9.66 7.28
N ARG A 45 -5.59 10.39 7.72
CA ARG A 45 -4.27 9.89 8.13
C ARG A 45 -4.07 10.22 9.62
N PRO A 46 -4.81 9.56 10.53
CA PRO A 46 -4.83 9.96 11.93
C PRO A 46 -3.47 9.84 12.60
N ALA A 47 -2.65 8.84 12.23
CA ALA A 47 -1.32 8.68 12.78
C ALA A 47 -0.37 9.78 12.28
N TRP A 48 -0.42 10.09 10.98
CA TRP A 48 0.31 11.23 10.40
C TRP A 48 -0.11 12.55 11.05
N ASN A 49 -1.40 12.81 11.16
CA ASN A 49 -1.92 14.07 11.69
C ASN A 49 -1.49 14.28 13.16
N ARG A 50 -1.41 13.22 13.96
CA ARG A 50 -0.86 13.29 15.32
C ARG A 50 0.63 13.60 15.33
N LEU A 51 1.42 12.91 14.48
CA LEU A 51 2.84 13.18 14.33
C LEU A 51 3.07 14.63 13.87
N TYR A 52 2.38 15.04 12.80
CA TYR A 52 2.50 16.37 12.20
C TYR A 52 2.29 17.51 13.22
N LYS A 53 1.28 17.38 14.11
CA LYS A 53 1.02 18.34 15.18
C LYS A 53 2.09 18.34 16.27
N LYS A 54 2.75 17.20 16.50
CA LYS A 54 3.79 17.01 17.53
C LYS A 54 5.14 17.55 17.09
N LEU A 55 5.42 17.66 15.80
CA LEU A 55 6.69 18.07 15.24
C LEU A 55 7.03 19.52 15.61
N THR A 56 8.27 19.75 16.03
CA THR A 56 8.83 21.05 16.38
C THR A 56 10.14 21.29 15.61
N ALA A 57 10.59 22.54 15.58
CA ALA A 57 11.85 22.92 14.93
C ALA A 57 13.01 22.08 15.47
N GLY A 58 13.86 21.61 14.55
CA GLY A 58 15.00 20.74 14.85
C GLY A 58 14.65 19.24 14.87
N ASP A 59 13.38 18.84 14.78
CA ASP A 59 13.03 17.44 14.67
C ASP A 59 13.28 16.90 13.24
N VAL A 60 13.49 15.58 13.15
CA VAL A 60 13.76 14.88 11.89
C VAL A 60 12.65 13.85 11.64
N VAL A 61 12.10 13.81 10.42
CA VAL A 61 11.17 12.75 10.00
C VAL A 61 11.78 11.96 8.85
N VAL A 62 11.90 10.65 9.05
CA VAL A 62 12.50 9.70 8.10
C VAL A 62 11.42 8.89 7.40
N PHE A 63 11.47 8.89 6.08
CA PHE A 63 10.60 8.12 5.19
C PHE A 63 11.44 7.14 4.36
N ASP A 64 10.90 5.95 4.06
CA ASP A 64 11.53 5.02 3.11
C ASP A 64 11.63 5.64 1.70
N GLU A 65 10.57 6.32 1.27
CA GLU A 65 10.49 6.97 -0.05
C GLU A 65 9.53 8.17 -0.04
N VAL A 66 9.64 9.05 -1.02
CA VAL A 66 8.84 10.27 -1.18
C VAL A 66 7.34 10.01 -1.20
N SER A 67 6.90 8.90 -1.84
CA SER A 67 5.49 8.50 -1.94
C SER A 67 4.82 8.20 -0.58
N ARG A 68 5.58 8.13 0.52
CA ARG A 68 5.05 7.93 1.87
C ARG A 68 4.55 9.24 2.49
N LEU A 69 5.11 10.38 2.11
CA LEU A 69 4.73 11.68 2.66
C LEU A 69 3.31 12.08 2.25
N ALA A 70 2.96 11.95 0.98
CA ALA A 70 1.65 12.34 0.46
C ALA A 70 1.11 11.35 -0.57
N ARG A 71 -0.11 11.61 -1.07
CA ARG A 71 -0.77 10.79 -2.09
C ARG A 71 -0.59 11.34 -3.49
N ASN A 72 -0.48 12.63 -3.60
CA ASN A 72 -0.24 13.33 -4.86
C ASN A 72 0.94 14.28 -4.71
N SER A 73 1.49 14.70 -5.83
CA SER A 73 2.68 15.54 -5.89
C SER A 73 2.46 16.92 -5.29
N GLN A 74 1.29 17.52 -5.50
CA GLN A 74 0.98 18.87 -5.00
C GLN A 74 0.87 18.89 -3.47
N GLU A 75 0.12 17.96 -2.87
CA GLU A 75 0.03 17.81 -1.42
C GLU A 75 1.42 17.54 -0.82
N GLY A 76 2.22 16.68 -1.46
CA GLY A 76 3.56 16.34 -1.02
C GLY A 76 4.50 17.55 -0.99
N ALA A 77 4.53 18.34 -2.04
CA ALA A 77 5.33 19.55 -2.12
C ALA A 77 4.88 20.60 -1.09
N ALA A 78 3.57 20.76 -0.88
CA ALA A 78 3.04 21.70 0.11
C ALA A 78 3.42 21.31 1.55
N ILE A 79 3.25 20.04 1.92
CA ILE A 79 3.64 19.51 3.25
C ILE A 79 5.15 19.64 3.44
N TYR A 80 5.94 19.34 2.40
CA TYR A 80 7.39 19.46 2.44
C TYR A 80 7.81 20.91 2.74
N GLU A 81 7.28 21.88 1.99
CA GLU A 81 7.60 23.31 2.18
C GLU A 81 7.16 23.82 3.56
N GLU A 82 5.98 23.42 4.03
CA GLU A 82 5.50 23.81 5.35
C GLU A 82 6.39 23.28 6.47
N LEU A 83 6.75 21.98 6.45
CA LEU A 83 7.61 21.37 7.46
C LEU A 83 9.03 21.96 7.39
N TYR A 84 9.56 22.21 6.20
CA TYR A 84 10.83 22.91 6.03
C TYR A 84 10.80 24.30 6.68
N ASN A 85 9.77 25.09 6.43
CA ASN A 85 9.61 26.43 7.00
C ASN A 85 9.42 26.39 8.53
N ARG A 86 8.86 25.30 9.07
CA ARG A 86 8.78 25.04 10.51
C ARG A 86 10.11 24.59 11.13
N GLY A 87 11.17 24.45 10.33
CA GLY A 87 12.49 24.02 10.79
C GLY A 87 12.58 22.50 11.06
N VAL A 88 11.64 21.69 10.52
CA VAL A 88 11.67 20.24 10.59
C VAL A 88 12.48 19.68 9.42
N SER A 89 13.36 18.71 9.66
CA SER A 89 14.12 18.04 8.62
C SER A 89 13.39 16.80 8.12
N LEU A 90 13.30 16.67 6.79
CA LEU A 90 12.72 15.51 6.10
C LEU A 90 13.83 14.71 5.41
N VAL A 91 13.83 13.40 5.64
CA VAL A 91 14.80 12.47 5.06
C VAL A 91 14.07 11.38 4.28
N PHE A 92 14.46 11.18 3.03
CA PHE A 92 13.92 10.16 2.15
C PHE A 92 15.04 9.18 1.76
N LEU A 93 14.98 7.97 2.29
CA LEU A 93 16.09 7.00 2.15
C LEU A 93 16.39 6.62 0.72
N LYS A 94 15.35 6.49 -0.13
CA LYS A 94 15.51 6.14 -1.55
C LYS A 94 15.76 7.32 -2.47
N GLN A 95 15.41 8.53 -2.04
CA GLN A 95 15.60 9.76 -2.81
C GLN A 95 16.36 10.81 -2.00
N PRO A 96 17.65 10.59 -1.68
CA PRO A 96 18.40 11.49 -0.81
C PRO A 96 18.51 12.92 -1.34
N LEU A 97 18.46 13.12 -2.65
CA LEU A 97 18.57 14.43 -3.29
C LEU A 97 17.47 15.42 -2.85
N VAL A 98 16.31 14.91 -2.40
CA VAL A 98 15.21 15.75 -1.92
C VAL A 98 15.16 15.88 -0.41
N ASN A 99 16.17 15.41 0.32
CA ASN A 99 16.29 15.65 1.74
C ASN A 99 16.37 17.16 2.01
N THR A 100 15.71 17.62 3.08
CA THR A 100 15.68 19.05 3.43
C THR A 100 17.07 19.65 3.69
N ASP A 101 18.04 18.83 4.09
CA ASP A 101 19.40 19.31 4.28
C ASP A 101 20.07 19.69 2.96
N ASN A 102 19.86 18.92 1.88
CA ASN A 102 20.34 19.28 0.55
C ASN A 102 19.67 20.55 0.03
N TYR A 103 18.35 20.67 0.28
CA TYR A 103 17.63 21.89 -0.06
C TYR A 103 18.14 23.10 0.74
N ARG A 104 18.39 22.93 2.04
CA ARG A 104 18.96 23.98 2.93
C ARG A 104 20.36 24.38 2.48
N GLN A 105 21.21 23.42 2.11
CA GLN A 105 22.55 23.70 1.58
C GLN A 105 22.48 24.48 0.25
N ALA A 106 21.60 24.09 -0.68
CA ALA A 106 21.39 24.81 -1.92
C ALA A 106 20.87 26.25 -1.68
N ALA A 107 19.98 26.42 -0.69
CA ALA A 107 19.47 27.73 -0.30
C ALA A 107 20.50 28.57 0.48
N ALA A 108 21.42 27.93 1.20
CA ALA A 108 22.52 28.59 1.92
C ALA A 108 23.73 28.87 1.04
N ALA A 109 23.89 28.21 -0.10
CA ALA A 109 24.94 28.44 -1.08
C ALA A 109 24.72 29.75 -1.87
N THR A 110 24.23 30.78 -1.16
CA THR A 110 24.06 32.12 -1.73
C THR A 110 25.40 32.78 -1.94
N ILE A 111 25.61 33.37 -3.11
CA ILE A 111 26.80 34.18 -3.41
C ILE A 111 26.71 35.43 -2.53
N PRO A 112 27.74 35.73 -1.74
CA PRO A 112 27.74 36.91 -0.87
C PRO A 112 27.76 38.21 -1.69
N SER A 113 27.20 39.27 -1.12
CA SER A 113 27.25 40.62 -1.68
C SER A 113 28.71 41.11 -1.76
N THR A 114 29.04 41.83 -2.82
CA THR A 114 30.37 42.39 -3.07
C THR A 114 30.47 43.85 -2.67
N GLY A 115 29.35 44.52 -2.37
CA GLY A 115 29.27 45.95 -2.13
C GLY A 115 29.26 46.82 -3.38
N VAL A 116 29.28 46.20 -4.58
CA VAL A 116 29.13 46.89 -5.87
C VAL A 116 27.69 46.72 -6.33
N GLU A 117 26.92 47.81 -6.43
CA GLU A 117 25.47 47.82 -6.70
C GLU A 117 25.07 46.95 -7.91
N ILE A 118 25.73 47.13 -9.03
CA ILE A 118 25.45 46.37 -10.27
C ILE A 118 25.75 44.87 -10.10
N ALA A 119 26.90 44.54 -9.47
CA ALA A 119 27.26 43.15 -9.22
C ALA A 119 26.30 42.48 -8.24
N ASP A 120 25.90 43.19 -7.20
CA ASP A 120 24.98 42.67 -6.16
C ASP A 120 23.58 42.42 -6.74
N MET A 121 23.11 43.19 -7.71
CA MET A 121 21.87 42.95 -8.42
C MET A 121 21.89 41.62 -9.22
N TYR A 122 23.01 41.33 -9.89
CA TYR A 122 23.19 40.00 -10.54
C TYR A 122 23.30 38.86 -9.55
N ILE A 123 23.99 39.07 -8.45
CA ILE A 123 24.14 38.08 -7.37
C ILE A 123 22.78 37.76 -6.75
N GLU A 124 21.97 38.77 -6.42
CA GLU A 124 20.62 38.56 -5.89
C GLU A 124 19.74 37.78 -6.84
N THR A 125 19.77 38.13 -8.13
CA THR A 125 19.02 37.41 -9.17
C THR A 125 19.47 35.97 -9.29
N THR A 126 20.80 35.72 -9.29
CA THR A 126 21.36 34.36 -9.34
C THR A 126 20.96 33.53 -8.13
N ASN A 127 21.07 34.10 -6.93
CA ASN A 127 20.66 33.44 -5.68
C ASN A 127 19.16 33.08 -5.72
N ARG A 128 18.31 33.96 -6.22
CA ARG A 128 16.87 33.69 -6.40
C ARG A 128 16.63 32.55 -7.38
N VAL A 129 17.34 32.49 -8.49
CA VAL A 129 17.27 31.39 -9.47
C VAL A 129 17.68 30.05 -8.84
N LEU A 130 18.76 30.01 -8.05
CA LEU A 130 19.22 28.81 -7.36
C LEU A 130 18.15 28.26 -6.41
N ILE A 131 17.46 29.12 -5.65
CA ILE A 131 16.37 28.71 -4.76
C ILE A 131 15.18 28.16 -5.57
N ILE A 132 14.82 28.79 -6.70
CA ILE A 132 13.75 28.32 -7.58
C ILE A 132 14.08 26.96 -8.17
N LEU A 133 15.32 26.75 -8.60
CA LEU A 133 15.78 25.45 -9.12
C LEU A 133 15.71 24.35 -8.05
N ALA A 134 16.15 24.65 -6.82
CA ALA A 134 16.05 23.70 -5.70
C ALA A 134 14.59 23.32 -5.41
N LYS A 135 13.68 24.29 -5.37
CA LYS A 135 12.22 24.03 -5.23
C LYS A 135 11.69 23.14 -6.36
N ARG A 136 12.12 23.42 -7.60
CA ARG A 136 11.67 22.65 -8.76
C ARG A 136 12.17 21.20 -8.72
N GLN A 137 13.38 20.95 -8.21
CA GLN A 137 13.90 19.60 -8.02
C GLN A 137 13.04 18.80 -7.02
N VAL A 138 12.65 19.41 -5.91
CA VAL A 138 11.73 18.79 -4.94
C VAL A 138 10.40 18.45 -5.59
N GLN A 139 9.79 19.41 -6.29
CA GLN A 139 8.52 19.19 -6.98
C GLN A 139 8.61 18.06 -8.01
N GLN A 140 9.67 18.04 -8.84
CA GLN A 140 9.89 16.99 -9.82
C GLN A 140 10.02 15.60 -9.18
N ALA A 141 10.65 15.48 -8.00
CA ALA A 141 10.76 14.22 -7.31
C ALA A 141 9.38 13.69 -6.85
N PHE A 142 8.49 14.58 -6.39
CA PHE A 142 7.11 14.20 -6.07
C PHE A 142 6.31 13.80 -7.32
N GLU A 143 6.46 14.51 -8.42
CA GLU A 143 5.82 14.18 -9.70
C GLU A 143 6.29 12.82 -10.24
N GLN A 144 7.60 12.54 -10.18
CA GLN A 144 8.17 11.25 -10.58
C GLN A 144 7.65 10.11 -9.69
N ALA A 145 7.62 10.32 -8.37
CA ALA A 145 7.09 9.32 -7.45
C ALA A 145 5.59 9.03 -7.69
N GLN A 146 4.81 10.06 -8.04
CA GLN A 146 3.41 9.89 -8.42
C GLN A 146 3.29 9.10 -9.73
N ALA A 147 4.03 9.48 -10.75
CA ALA A 147 4.02 8.80 -12.05
C ALA A 147 4.43 7.32 -11.94
N GLU A 148 5.39 6.98 -11.07
CA GLU A 148 5.78 5.58 -10.81
C GLU A 148 4.63 4.76 -10.24
N VAL A 149 3.88 5.31 -9.27
CA VAL A 149 2.69 4.68 -8.69
C VAL A 149 1.61 4.49 -9.75
N ASP A 150 1.34 5.49 -10.57
CA ASP A 150 0.34 5.45 -11.63
C ASP A 150 0.71 4.41 -12.71
N HIS A 151 1.97 4.35 -13.11
CA HIS A 151 2.49 3.32 -14.02
C HIS A 151 2.36 1.91 -13.43
N LEU A 152 2.65 1.74 -12.14
CA LEU A 152 2.46 0.45 -11.47
C LEU A 152 0.99 0.03 -11.46
N HIS A 153 0.08 0.93 -11.11
CA HIS A 153 -1.36 0.68 -11.14
C HIS A 153 -1.86 0.31 -12.53
N LYS A 154 -1.39 1.02 -13.57
CA LYS A 154 -1.73 0.73 -14.95
C LYS A 154 -1.25 -0.66 -15.37
N ARG A 155 0.01 -1.02 -15.11
CA ARG A 155 0.54 -2.37 -15.41
C ARG A 155 -0.20 -3.48 -14.68
N VAL A 156 -0.53 -3.28 -13.39
CA VAL A 156 -1.32 -4.24 -12.61
C VAL A 156 -2.71 -4.41 -13.20
N SER A 157 -3.38 -3.31 -13.57
CA SER A 157 -4.70 -3.34 -14.22
C SER A 157 -4.65 -4.03 -15.57
N GLU A 158 -3.66 -3.73 -16.40
CA GLU A 158 -3.44 -4.39 -17.69
C GLU A 158 -3.16 -5.89 -17.53
N GLY A 159 -2.31 -6.26 -16.57
CA GLY A 159 -2.05 -7.66 -16.24
C GLY A 159 -3.29 -8.40 -15.75
N MET A 160 -4.13 -7.76 -14.94
CA MET A 160 -5.41 -8.33 -14.51
C MET A 160 -6.38 -8.54 -15.69
N ARG A 161 -6.44 -7.60 -16.64
CA ARG A 161 -7.25 -7.74 -17.86
C ARG A 161 -6.73 -8.87 -18.75
N ALA A 162 -5.42 -8.90 -18.98
CA ALA A 162 -4.79 -9.92 -19.82
C ALA A 162 -4.94 -11.35 -19.24
N SER A 163 -4.91 -11.50 -17.92
CA SER A 163 -5.13 -12.78 -17.24
C SER A 163 -6.60 -13.17 -17.10
N GLY A 164 -7.54 -12.35 -17.57
CA GLY A 164 -8.97 -12.53 -17.36
C GLY A 164 -9.40 -12.42 -15.89
N ALA A 165 -8.57 -11.84 -15.05
CA ALA A 165 -8.82 -11.69 -13.61
C ALA A 165 -9.63 -10.43 -13.25
N ALA A 166 -9.91 -9.55 -14.22
CA ALA A 166 -10.69 -8.35 -14.04
C ALA A 166 -12.09 -8.49 -14.66
N TYR A 167 -13.07 -7.88 -13.99
CA TYR A 167 -14.37 -7.65 -14.61
C TYR A 167 -14.24 -6.66 -15.76
N GLN A 168 -14.88 -6.91 -16.89
CA GLN A 168 -15.09 -5.88 -17.90
C GLN A 168 -16.26 -5.00 -17.48
N ARG A 169 -16.09 -3.69 -17.62
CA ARG A 169 -17.13 -2.69 -17.34
C ARG A 169 -17.53 -2.05 -18.65
N ASP A 170 -18.81 -1.76 -18.81
CA ASP A 170 -19.34 -0.98 -19.92
C ASP A 170 -18.95 0.52 -19.80
N GLU A 171 -19.39 1.31 -20.76
CA GLU A 171 -19.15 2.76 -20.79
C GLU A 171 -19.81 3.51 -19.61
N ALA A 172 -20.85 2.93 -19.00
CA ALA A 172 -21.49 3.47 -17.80
C ALA A 172 -20.77 3.06 -16.49
N GLY A 173 -19.75 2.19 -16.59
CA GLY A 173 -18.97 1.71 -15.46
C GLY A 173 -19.58 0.49 -14.75
N GLU A 174 -20.65 -0.10 -15.30
CA GLU A 174 -21.28 -1.30 -14.78
C GLU A 174 -20.54 -2.58 -15.24
N ILE A 175 -20.62 -3.64 -14.42
CA ILE A 175 -19.95 -4.91 -14.71
C ILE A 175 -20.73 -5.61 -15.80
N ILE A 176 -20.06 -5.92 -16.93
CA ILE A 176 -20.65 -6.70 -18.02
C ILE A 176 -20.88 -8.14 -17.54
N GLU A 177 -22.13 -8.57 -17.53
CA GLU A 177 -22.53 -9.91 -17.10
C GLU A 177 -21.84 -10.98 -17.96
N GLY A 178 -21.28 -12.01 -17.32
CA GLY A 178 -20.49 -13.05 -17.99
C GLY A 178 -19.02 -12.70 -18.25
N SER A 179 -18.58 -11.47 -18.02
CA SER A 179 -17.16 -11.07 -18.12
C SER A 179 -16.33 -11.50 -16.88
N GLU A 180 -16.94 -12.21 -15.94
CA GLU A 180 -16.33 -12.65 -14.71
C GLU A 180 -15.20 -13.65 -14.94
N SER A 181 -14.01 -13.31 -14.51
CA SER A 181 -12.89 -14.26 -14.51
C SER A 181 -13.09 -15.36 -13.48
N LYS A 182 -12.42 -16.51 -13.66
CA LYS A 182 -12.38 -17.60 -12.67
C LYS A 182 -11.98 -17.13 -11.26
N ILE A 183 -11.13 -16.13 -11.17
CA ILE A 183 -10.67 -15.54 -9.90
C ILE A 183 -11.73 -14.61 -9.29
N ALA A 184 -12.44 -13.86 -10.13
CA ALA A 184 -13.54 -13.01 -9.69
C ALA A 184 -14.73 -13.84 -9.17
N LYS A 185 -15.08 -14.94 -9.87
CA LYS A 185 -16.09 -15.92 -9.42
C LYS A 185 -15.74 -16.51 -8.05
N ALA A 186 -14.47 -16.79 -7.79
CA ALA A 186 -14.02 -17.28 -6.48
C ALA A 186 -14.15 -16.22 -5.36
N ARG A 187 -14.08 -14.92 -5.67
CA ARG A 187 -14.25 -13.81 -4.70
C ARG A 187 -15.72 -13.49 -4.41
N THR A 188 -16.62 -13.74 -5.32
CA THR A 188 -18.08 -13.48 -5.16
C THR A 188 -18.84 -14.64 -4.52
N GLY A 189 -18.15 -15.62 -3.93
CA GLY A 189 -18.78 -16.72 -3.20
C GLY A 189 -19.14 -17.93 -4.06
N ASN A 190 -18.94 -17.89 -5.36
CA ASN A 190 -19.04 -19.06 -6.20
C ASN A 190 -17.77 -19.91 -6.02
N THR A 191 -17.88 -20.95 -5.25
CA THR A 191 -16.79 -21.82 -4.79
C THR A 191 -16.08 -22.46 -5.98
N TYR A 192 -14.86 -21.95 -6.29
CA TYR A 192 -13.94 -22.69 -7.14
C TYR A 192 -13.47 -23.94 -6.38
N GLU A 193 -13.95 -25.09 -6.77
CA GLU A 193 -13.49 -26.35 -6.20
C GLU A 193 -12.07 -26.67 -6.67
N THR A 194 -11.13 -26.63 -5.74
CA THR A 194 -9.76 -27.09 -6.01
C THR A 194 -9.75 -28.63 -6.20
N LYS A 195 -8.75 -29.18 -6.92
CA LYS A 195 -8.59 -30.63 -7.04
C LYS A 195 -8.57 -31.30 -5.65
N LYS A 196 -7.89 -30.69 -4.68
CA LYS A 196 -7.84 -31.18 -3.30
C LYS A 196 -9.21 -31.13 -2.62
N SER A 197 -10.03 -30.09 -2.84
CA SER A 197 -11.38 -30.01 -2.29
C SER A 197 -12.27 -31.13 -2.84
N LYS A 198 -12.25 -31.40 -4.15
CA LYS A 198 -12.98 -32.50 -4.76
C LYS A 198 -12.58 -33.87 -4.21
N GLU A 199 -11.29 -34.12 -4.10
CA GLU A 199 -10.76 -35.37 -3.54
C GLU A 199 -11.19 -35.53 -2.07
N MET A 200 -11.10 -34.49 -1.26
CA MET A 200 -11.50 -34.57 0.14
C MET A 200 -13.00 -34.79 0.29
N LYS A 201 -13.84 -34.16 -0.53
CA LYS A 201 -15.29 -34.38 -0.53
C LYS A 201 -15.66 -35.81 -0.85
N VAL A 202 -15.04 -36.43 -1.87
CA VAL A 202 -15.25 -37.84 -2.21
C VAL A 202 -14.89 -38.74 -1.02
N ARG A 203 -13.76 -38.50 -0.37
CA ARG A 203 -13.32 -39.27 0.82
C ARG A 203 -14.27 -39.07 2.01
N ILE A 204 -14.77 -37.85 2.24
CA ILE A 204 -15.76 -37.60 3.29
C ILE A 204 -17.04 -38.42 3.07
N VAL A 205 -17.56 -38.45 1.84
CA VAL A 205 -18.76 -39.27 1.50
C VAL A 205 -18.52 -40.76 1.75
N GLN A 206 -17.33 -41.27 1.45
CA GLN A 206 -17.00 -42.67 1.64
C GLN A 206 -16.78 -43.06 3.13
N MET A 207 -16.37 -42.13 3.98
CA MET A 207 -15.96 -42.41 5.36
C MET A 207 -16.99 -42.01 6.41
N SER A 208 -17.68 -40.89 6.21
CA SER A 208 -18.58 -40.31 7.21
C SER A 208 -19.92 -41.04 7.33
N LYS A 209 -20.38 -41.25 8.56
CA LYS A 209 -21.70 -41.84 8.87
C LYS A 209 -22.88 -41.09 8.31
N ASP A 210 -22.75 -39.78 8.08
CA ASP A 210 -23.83 -38.95 7.49
C ASP A 210 -24.03 -39.19 5.99
N PHE A 211 -23.16 -39.98 5.39
CA PHE A 211 -23.24 -40.42 4.00
C PHE A 211 -23.21 -41.95 3.93
N ASN A 212 -22.21 -42.52 3.27
CA ASN A 212 -22.15 -43.99 3.05
C ASN A 212 -21.08 -44.69 3.91
N GLY A 213 -20.50 -43.99 4.88
CA GLY A 213 -19.39 -44.50 5.69
C GLY A 213 -19.78 -44.94 7.09
N THR A 214 -18.79 -45.29 7.88
CA THR A 214 -18.94 -45.80 9.26
C THR A 214 -18.27 -44.93 10.32
N MET A 215 -17.51 -43.91 9.93
CA MET A 215 -16.68 -43.11 10.82
C MET A 215 -17.45 -41.89 11.35
N THR A 216 -17.10 -41.47 12.58
CA THR A 216 -17.60 -40.20 13.15
C THR A 216 -16.89 -39.00 12.51
N ASP A 217 -17.48 -37.82 12.59
CA ASP A 217 -16.89 -36.57 12.08
C ASP A 217 -15.47 -36.35 12.60
N LYS A 218 -15.24 -36.68 13.87
CA LYS A 218 -13.92 -36.53 14.51
C LYS A 218 -12.90 -37.46 13.87
N ASP A 219 -13.26 -38.73 13.70
CA ASP A 219 -12.36 -39.72 13.11
C ASP A 219 -12.03 -39.38 11.65
N VAL A 220 -13.01 -38.90 10.88
CA VAL A 220 -12.78 -38.46 9.49
C VAL A 220 -11.86 -37.26 9.42
N MET A 221 -12.02 -36.27 10.32
CA MET A 221 -11.11 -35.13 10.39
C MET A 221 -9.68 -35.54 10.72
N ASP A 222 -9.50 -36.46 11.64
CA ASP A 222 -8.18 -36.97 12.07
C ASP A 222 -7.50 -37.80 10.94
N VAL A 223 -8.24 -38.67 10.27
CA VAL A 223 -7.71 -39.49 9.16
C VAL A 223 -7.36 -38.65 7.92
N LEU A 224 -8.20 -37.65 7.60
CA LEU A 224 -7.97 -36.77 6.44
C LEU A 224 -7.08 -35.57 6.76
N HIS A 225 -6.65 -35.41 7.99
CA HIS A 225 -5.88 -34.26 8.49
C HIS A 225 -6.54 -32.93 8.11
N LEU A 226 -7.85 -32.84 8.28
CA LEU A 226 -8.63 -31.66 7.96
C LEU A 226 -8.88 -30.80 9.20
N ALA A 227 -8.63 -29.49 9.08
CA ALA A 227 -9.07 -28.54 10.10
C ALA A 227 -10.60 -28.53 10.18
N ARG A 228 -11.15 -28.39 11.41
CA ARG A 228 -12.59 -28.42 11.71
C ARG A 228 -13.42 -27.53 10.77
N ASN A 229 -12.97 -26.29 10.52
CA ASN A 229 -13.69 -25.36 9.66
C ASN A 229 -13.75 -25.83 8.19
N SER A 230 -12.68 -26.46 7.69
CA SER A 230 -12.63 -26.99 6.32
C SER A 230 -13.53 -28.21 6.17
N TYR A 231 -13.51 -29.12 7.17
CA TYR A 231 -14.36 -30.30 7.18
C TYR A 231 -15.85 -29.93 7.15
N TYR A 232 -16.32 -29.10 8.08
CA TYR A 232 -17.73 -28.70 8.13
C TYR A 232 -18.16 -27.82 6.95
N LYS A 233 -17.23 -27.11 6.31
CA LYS A 233 -17.50 -26.41 5.04
C LYS A 233 -17.83 -27.46 3.95
N TYR A 234 -16.95 -28.46 3.76
CA TYR A 234 -17.15 -29.49 2.74
C TYR A 234 -18.40 -30.33 3.00
N LYS A 235 -18.67 -30.65 4.26
CA LYS A 235 -19.86 -31.42 4.65
C LYS A 235 -21.16 -30.67 4.31
N ARG A 236 -21.24 -29.37 4.60
CA ARG A 236 -22.40 -28.54 4.22
C ARG A 236 -22.59 -28.44 2.71
N GLU A 237 -21.51 -28.31 1.95
CA GLU A 237 -21.58 -28.27 0.49
C GLU A 237 -22.04 -29.61 -0.11
N LEU A 238 -21.70 -30.74 0.53
CA LEU A 238 -22.15 -32.06 0.11
C LEU A 238 -23.62 -32.31 0.43
N ILE A 239 -24.08 -31.88 1.59
CA ILE A 239 -25.51 -32.00 1.98
C ILE A 239 -26.37 -31.16 1.06
N ALA A 240 -25.98 -29.90 0.81
CA ALA A 240 -26.73 -29.03 -0.10
C ALA A 240 -26.82 -29.61 -1.54
N ALA A 241 -25.75 -30.26 -2.03
CA ALA A 241 -25.76 -30.91 -3.33
C ALA A 241 -26.69 -32.13 -3.39
N GLN A 242 -26.89 -32.87 -2.28
CA GLN A 242 -27.83 -33.98 -2.21
C GLN A 242 -29.28 -33.54 -2.13
N ASP A 243 -29.55 -32.37 -1.53
CA ASP A 243 -30.90 -31.81 -1.45
C ASP A 243 -31.35 -31.28 -2.83
N ASP A 244 -30.44 -30.61 -3.59
CA ASP A 244 -30.70 -30.14 -4.95
C ASP A 244 -31.00 -31.29 -5.94
N ASP A 245 -30.33 -32.47 -5.80
CA ASP A 245 -30.57 -33.65 -6.62
C ASP A 245 -31.92 -34.32 -6.32
N ARG A 246 -32.44 -34.18 -5.08
CA ARG A 246 -33.75 -34.75 -4.71
C ARG A 246 -34.93 -33.94 -5.23
N ASP A 247 -34.77 -32.61 -5.24
CA ASP A 247 -35.82 -31.71 -5.76
C ASP A 247 -35.87 -31.68 -7.29
N ALA A 248 -34.89 -32.26 -8.00
CA ALA A 248 -34.88 -32.39 -9.46
C ALA A 248 -35.52 -33.66 -9.98
N ASP A 249 -35.81 -34.67 -9.12
CA ASP A 249 -36.43 -35.95 -9.46
C ASP A 249 -37.94 -36.00 -9.07
N GLU A 250 -38.50 -34.93 -8.47
CA GLU A 250 -39.94 -34.74 -8.27
C GLU A 250 -40.55 -33.79 -9.33
#